data_96aba59b5591c3b0d0f78317555e3fa3
#
_entry.id   96aba59b5591c3b0d0f78317555e3fa3
#
_cell.length_a   1.000
_cell.length_b   1.000
_cell.length_c   1.000
_cell.angle_alpha   90.00
_cell.angle_beta   90.00
_cell.angle_gamma   90.00
#
_symmetry.space_group_name_H-M   'P 1'
#
loop_
_entity.id
_entity.type
_entity.pdbx_description
1 polymer ?
#
loop_
_entity_poly.entity_id
_entity_poly.type
_entity_poly.pdbx_seq_one_letter_code
_entity_poly.pdbx_strand_id
1 'polypeptide(L)'
;MDIPFDVSFHFDHNLRDVPNAPVQMQQAVEWLQSQLKDNTNNTRKQIELLGLIGVYARMLHDFPTAQQALISAIELSDSIGSDRYKTINLIRLAHLYQWQQQYILSENLFEQVLINCRNNSELNIYLDFAYQHLGKCKFEQARYVEAKYYFEEALKIRKTKGDHSLIQSTKLALDVVQQYI
;
A
#
# COMPACT_ATOMS: atom_id res chain seq x y z
N MET A 1 -7.31 6.71 14.02
CA MET A 1 -8.08 7.89 13.53
C MET A 1 -9.38 7.37 12.96
N ASP A 2 -10.48 7.83 13.47
CA ASP A 2 -11.79 7.42 12.95
C ASP A 2 -12.15 8.32 11.78
N ILE A 3 -12.33 7.73 10.61
CA ILE A 3 -12.77 8.41 9.40
C ILE A 3 -14.29 8.28 9.36
N PRO A 4 -15.05 9.41 9.29
CA PRO A 4 -16.52 9.38 9.42
C PRO A 4 -17.25 8.95 8.13
N PHE A 5 -16.57 8.22 7.22
CA PHE A 5 -17.08 7.76 5.95
C PHE A 5 -16.73 6.29 5.73
N ASP A 6 -17.50 5.60 4.90
CA ASP A 6 -17.18 4.24 4.50
C ASP A 6 -16.01 4.25 3.50
N VAL A 7 -14.87 3.75 3.96
CA VAL A 7 -13.64 3.58 3.18
C VAL A 7 -13.32 2.10 2.96
N SER A 8 -14.30 1.23 3.15
CA SER A 8 -14.16 -0.20 2.89
C SER A 8 -14.02 -0.50 1.40
N PHE A 9 -13.38 -1.62 1.09
CA PHE A 9 -13.14 -2.07 -0.28
C PHE A 9 -13.17 -3.59 -0.37
N HIS A 10 -13.30 -4.09 -1.58
CA HIS A 10 -13.11 -5.50 -1.94
C HIS A 10 -12.06 -5.62 -3.04
N PHE A 11 -11.61 -6.83 -3.35
CA PHE A 11 -10.70 -7.08 -4.47
C PHE A 11 -11.50 -7.46 -5.73
N ASP A 12 -11.12 -6.87 -6.87
CA ASP A 12 -11.57 -7.33 -8.17
C ASP A 12 -10.81 -8.60 -8.62
N HIS A 13 -11.12 -9.08 -9.83
CA HIS A 13 -10.46 -10.25 -10.43
C HIS A 13 -8.96 -10.04 -10.71
N ASN A 14 -8.48 -8.79 -10.76
CA ASN A 14 -7.07 -8.44 -10.89
C ASN A 14 -6.40 -8.17 -9.54
N LEU A 15 -7.05 -8.49 -8.43
CA LEU A 15 -6.59 -8.23 -7.06
C LEU A 15 -6.44 -6.74 -6.75
N ARG A 16 -7.11 -5.84 -7.49
CA ARG A 16 -7.15 -4.41 -7.20
C ARG A 16 -8.21 -4.08 -6.17
N ASP A 17 -7.93 -3.08 -5.36
CA ASP A 17 -8.80 -2.63 -4.28
C ASP A 17 -9.93 -1.75 -4.86
N VAL A 18 -11.18 -2.23 -4.86
CA VAL A 18 -12.34 -1.50 -5.39
C VAL A 18 -13.17 -0.95 -4.24
N PRO A 19 -13.40 0.37 -4.16
CA PRO A 19 -14.20 0.97 -3.10
C PRO A 19 -15.64 0.41 -3.09
N ASN A 20 -16.16 0.06 -1.90
CA ASN A 20 -17.57 -0.33 -1.74
C ASN A 20 -18.49 0.89 -1.82
N ALA A 21 -18.03 2.06 -1.39
CA ALA A 21 -18.76 3.32 -1.40
C ALA A 21 -17.89 4.45 -1.99
N PRO A 22 -17.73 4.54 -3.34
CA PRO A 22 -16.80 5.49 -3.97
C PRO A 22 -17.06 6.95 -3.60
N VAL A 23 -18.33 7.35 -3.49
CA VAL A 23 -18.72 8.72 -3.09
C VAL A 23 -18.27 9.02 -1.66
N GLN A 24 -18.44 8.09 -0.73
CA GLN A 24 -17.99 8.27 0.65
C GLN A 24 -16.46 8.25 0.74
N MET A 25 -15.78 7.44 -0.05
CA MET A 25 -14.33 7.45 -0.12
C MET A 25 -13.79 8.78 -0.67
N GLN A 26 -14.49 9.40 -1.64
CA GLN A 26 -14.16 10.75 -2.11
C GLN A 26 -14.34 11.79 -0.99
N GLN A 27 -15.45 11.73 -0.25
CA GLN A 27 -15.67 12.59 0.92
C GLN A 27 -14.60 12.38 2.00
N ALA A 28 -14.12 11.13 2.19
CA ALA A 28 -13.02 10.84 3.09
C ALA A 28 -11.72 11.53 2.64
N VAL A 29 -11.40 11.54 1.34
CA VAL A 29 -10.22 12.25 0.81
C VAL A 29 -10.33 13.75 1.09
N GLU A 30 -11.46 14.37 0.80
CA GLU A 30 -11.70 15.80 1.05
C GLU A 30 -11.60 16.14 2.54
N TRP A 31 -12.16 15.31 3.40
CA TRP A 31 -12.06 15.45 4.85
C TRP A 31 -10.61 15.32 5.33
N LEU A 32 -9.84 14.34 4.84
CA LEU A 32 -8.43 14.18 5.17
C LEU A 32 -7.60 15.39 4.73
N GLN A 33 -7.91 15.97 3.58
CA GLN A 33 -7.27 17.20 3.10
C GLN A 33 -7.59 18.40 3.99
N SER A 34 -8.82 18.50 4.53
CA SER A 34 -9.14 19.55 5.52
C SER A 34 -8.36 19.33 6.83
N GLN A 35 -8.32 18.08 7.33
CA GLN A 35 -7.53 17.75 8.51
C GLN A 35 -6.04 18.05 8.34
N LEU A 36 -5.51 17.91 7.13
CA LEU A 36 -4.12 18.25 6.82
C LEU A 36 -3.83 19.73 7.02
N LYS A 37 -4.76 20.60 6.61
CA LYS A 37 -4.67 22.07 6.80
C LYS A 37 -4.69 22.46 8.28
N ASP A 38 -5.45 21.72 9.10
CA ASP A 38 -5.58 21.99 10.53
C ASP A 38 -4.40 21.47 11.36
N ASN A 39 -3.53 20.63 10.77
CA ASN A 39 -2.42 19.96 11.48
C ASN A 39 -1.03 20.41 10.99
N THR A 40 -0.87 21.67 10.60
CA THR A 40 0.40 22.20 10.03
C THR A 40 1.60 22.10 11.00
N ASN A 41 1.35 22.06 12.30
CA ASN A 41 2.39 21.99 13.34
C ASN A 41 2.69 20.56 13.81
N ASN A 42 2.08 19.53 13.21
CA ASN A 42 2.26 18.14 13.61
C ASN A 42 2.69 17.27 12.42
N THR A 43 3.99 17.24 12.17
CA THR A 43 4.58 16.53 11.02
C THR A 43 4.21 15.06 10.98
N ARG A 44 4.18 14.36 12.12
CA ARG A 44 3.77 12.93 12.16
C ARG A 44 2.32 12.76 11.71
N LYS A 45 1.44 13.65 12.19
CA LYS A 45 0.04 13.63 11.77
C LYS A 45 -0.13 13.93 10.29
N GLN A 46 0.63 14.89 9.76
CA GLN A 46 0.65 15.19 8.32
C GLN A 46 1.05 13.96 7.50
N ILE A 47 2.11 13.24 7.89
CA ILE A 47 2.56 12.03 7.20
C ILE A 47 1.46 10.96 7.18
N GLU A 48 0.77 10.74 8.29
CA GLU A 48 -0.34 9.79 8.39
C GLU A 48 -1.50 10.17 7.47
N LEU A 49 -1.92 11.43 7.49
CA LEU A 49 -3.00 11.97 6.65
C LEU A 49 -2.65 11.86 5.16
N LEU A 50 -1.46 12.31 4.77
CA LEU A 50 -0.98 12.23 3.39
C LEU A 50 -0.91 10.78 2.89
N GLY A 51 -0.44 9.87 3.73
CA GLY A 51 -0.41 8.46 3.40
C GLY A 51 -1.80 7.86 3.16
N LEU A 52 -2.83 8.28 3.90
CA LEU A 52 -4.21 7.84 3.70
C LEU A 52 -4.84 8.50 2.46
N ILE A 53 -4.60 9.79 2.24
CA ILE A 53 -5.01 10.48 1.00
C ILE A 53 -4.46 9.72 -0.21
N GLY A 54 -3.16 9.36 -0.18
CA GLY A 54 -2.54 8.61 -1.27
C GLY A 54 -3.20 7.25 -1.54
N VAL A 55 -3.57 6.51 -0.49
CA VAL A 55 -4.25 5.21 -0.63
C VAL A 55 -5.64 5.36 -1.23
N TYR A 56 -6.48 6.26 -0.70
CA TYR A 56 -7.86 6.39 -1.16
C TYR A 56 -7.96 7.06 -2.53
N ALA A 57 -7.14 8.08 -2.81
CA ALA A 57 -7.07 8.70 -4.13
C ALA A 57 -6.64 7.68 -5.21
N ARG A 58 -5.69 6.76 -4.90
CA ARG A 58 -5.33 5.66 -5.79
C ARG A 58 -6.54 4.76 -6.09
N MET A 59 -7.31 4.37 -5.07
CA MET A 59 -8.50 3.53 -5.24
C MET A 59 -9.59 4.22 -6.07
N LEU A 60 -9.64 5.55 -6.02
CA LEU A 60 -10.54 6.38 -6.82
C LEU A 60 -9.97 6.72 -8.21
N HIS A 61 -8.79 6.19 -8.57
CA HIS A 61 -8.07 6.50 -9.82
C HIS A 61 -7.62 7.96 -9.96
N ASP A 62 -7.65 8.76 -8.89
CA ASP A 62 -7.02 10.08 -8.85
C ASP A 62 -5.53 9.94 -8.57
N PHE A 63 -4.81 9.47 -9.59
CA PHE A 63 -3.37 9.20 -9.48
C PHE A 63 -2.51 10.44 -9.23
N PRO A 64 -2.82 11.62 -9.81
CA PRO A 64 -2.07 12.84 -9.49
C PRO A 64 -2.12 13.20 -8.02
N THR A 65 -3.31 13.22 -7.41
CA THR A 65 -3.47 13.47 -5.97
C THR A 65 -2.77 12.41 -5.13
N ALA A 66 -2.92 11.13 -5.50
CA ALA A 66 -2.26 10.02 -4.80
C ALA A 66 -0.73 10.16 -4.82
N GLN A 67 -0.15 10.47 -5.98
CA GLN A 67 1.29 10.60 -6.14
C GLN A 67 1.84 11.77 -5.36
N GLN A 68 1.22 12.95 -5.47
CA GLN A 68 1.64 14.14 -4.74
C GLN A 68 1.62 13.90 -3.22
N ALA A 69 0.54 13.32 -2.71
CA ALA A 69 0.40 13.04 -1.28
C ALA A 69 1.46 12.06 -0.79
N LEU A 70 1.73 10.97 -1.52
CA LEU A 70 2.71 9.97 -1.11
C LEU A 70 4.15 10.49 -1.17
N ILE A 71 4.50 11.28 -2.18
CA ILE A 71 5.82 11.93 -2.27
C ILE A 71 6.00 12.88 -1.08
N SER A 72 5.03 13.75 -0.80
CA SER A 72 5.10 14.66 0.35
C SER A 72 5.19 13.90 1.69
N ALA A 73 4.49 12.76 1.83
CA ALA A 73 4.61 11.92 3.02
C ALA A 73 6.02 11.34 3.20
N ILE A 74 6.67 10.95 2.10
CA ILE A 74 8.05 10.43 2.11
C ILE A 74 9.03 11.54 2.48
N GLU A 75 8.93 12.73 1.86
CA GLU A 75 9.78 13.89 2.16
C GLU A 75 9.67 14.33 3.63
N LEU A 76 8.45 14.39 4.15
CA LEU A 76 8.24 14.69 5.58
C LEU A 76 8.78 13.58 6.48
N SER A 77 8.69 12.31 6.06
CA SER A 77 9.29 11.19 6.83
C SER A 77 10.80 11.32 6.92
N ASP A 78 11.45 11.73 5.82
CA ASP A 78 12.90 11.98 5.79
C ASP A 78 13.27 13.17 6.69
N SER A 79 12.47 14.25 6.68
CA SER A 79 12.75 15.45 7.49
C SER A 79 12.75 15.18 8.99
N ILE A 80 12.01 14.17 9.45
CA ILE A 80 11.97 13.74 10.86
C ILE A 80 12.79 12.48 11.15
N GLY A 81 13.55 11.98 10.17
CA GLY A 81 14.40 10.80 10.30
C GLY A 81 13.63 9.51 10.61
N SER A 82 12.41 9.35 10.11
CA SER A 82 11.56 8.20 10.41
C SER A 82 11.54 7.16 9.28
N ASP A 83 12.43 6.17 9.37
CA ASP A 83 12.45 5.03 8.45
C ASP A 83 11.12 4.27 8.42
N ARG A 84 10.42 4.22 9.55
CA ARG A 84 9.12 3.55 9.65
C ARG A 84 8.06 4.20 8.75
N TYR A 85 7.87 5.52 8.87
CA TYR A 85 6.90 6.24 8.04
C TYR A 85 7.32 6.27 6.58
N LYS A 86 8.62 6.39 6.31
CA LYS A 86 9.18 6.31 4.96
C LYS A 86 8.87 4.98 4.31
N THR A 87 9.13 3.86 4.98
CA THR A 87 8.88 2.51 4.48
C THR A 87 7.42 2.28 4.12
N ILE A 88 6.49 2.67 5.00
CA ILE A 88 5.04 2.55 4.74
C ILE A 88 4.65 3.30 3.46
N ASN A 89 5.12 4.53 3.30
CA ASN A 89 4.74 5.37 2.18
C ASN A 89 5.48 4.99 0.88
N LEU A 90 6.68 4.42 0.94
CA LEU A 90 7.33 3.79 -0.22
C LEU A 90 6.54 2.58 -0.73
N ILE A 91 6.01 1.71 0.15
CA ILE A 91 5.14 0.59 -0.24
C ILE A 91 3.88 1.12 -0.95
N ARG A 92 3.26 2.17 -0.42
CA ARG A 92 2.06 2.80 -1.01
C ARG A 92 2.35 3.42 -2.38
N LEU A 93 3.50 4.10 -2.52
CA LEU A 93 3.94 4.70 -3.79
C LEU A 93 4.27 3.62 -4.83
N ALA A 94 4.94 2.54 -4.44
CA ALA A 94 5.19 1.40 -5.30
C ALA A 94 3.88 0.77 -5.81
N HIS A 95 2.89 0.64 -4.91
CA HIS A 95 1.56 0.14 -5.27
C HIS A 95 0.80 1.11 -6.21
N LEU A 96 0.97 2.43 -6.06
CA LEU A 96 0.44 3.42 -7.00
C LEU A 96 1.07 3.25 -8.40
N TYR A 97 2.41 3.12 -8.48
CA TYR A 97 3.09 2.90 -9.76
C TYR A 97 2.65 1.59 -10.45
N GLN A 98 2.37 0.52 -9.68
CA GLN A 98 1.75 -0.69 -10.21
C GLN A 98 0.41 -0.37 -10.90
N TRP A 99 -0.46 0.40 -10.24
CA TRP A 99 -1.77 0.77 -10.81
C TRP A 99 -1.68 1.63 -12.07
N GLN A 100 -0.62 2.45 -12.17
CA GLN A 100 -0.28 3.22 -13.37
C GLN A 100 0.43 2.37 -14.45
N GLN A 101 0.61 1.07 -14.22
CA GLN A 101 1.36 0.14 -15.07
C GLN A 101 2.84 0.53 -15.26
N GLN A 102 3.38 1.34 -14.37
CA GLN A 102 4.79 1.71 -14.31
C GLN A 102 5.57 0.64 -13.52
N TYR A 103 5.54 -0.60 -14.03
CA TYR A 103 5.99 -1.78 -13.30
C TYR A 103 7.46 -1.73 -12.89
N ILE A 104 8.34 -1.17 -13.73
CA ILE A 104 9.78 -1.03 -13.42
C ILE A 104 9.96 -0.14 -12.18
N LEU A 105 9.28 1.00 -12.11
CA LEU A 105 9.35 1.90 -10.95
C LEU A 105 8.76 1.25 -9.70
N SER A 106 7.65 0.54 -9.85
CA SER A 106 7.02 -0.21 -8.77
C SER A 106 7.96 -1.27 -8.18
N GLU A 107 8.54 -2.12 -9.04
CA GLU A 107 9.45 -3.18 -8.61
C GLU A 107 10.70 -2.63 -7.92
N ASN A 108 11.33 -1.60 -8.48
CA ASN A 108 12.51 -0.96 -7.89
C ASN A 108 12.22 -0.44 -6.46
N LEU A 109 11.06 0.17 -6.24
CA LEU A 109 10.69 0.62 -4.90
C LEU A 109 10.41 -0.54 -3.93
N PHE A 110 9.72 -1.60 -4.38
CA PHE A 110 9.52 -2.78 -3.53
C PHE A 110 10.83 -3.46 -3.18
N GLU A 111 11.77 -3.59 -4.12
CA GLU A 111 13.09 -4.16 -3.86
C GLU A 111 13.87 -3.30 -2.85
N GLN A 112 13.84 -1.97 -2.99
CA GLN A 112 14.44 -1.07 -2.01
C GLN A 112 13.84 -1.27 -0.62
N VAL A 113 12.52 -1.39 -0.51
CA VAL A 113 11.83 -1.67 0.76
C VAL A 113 12.28 -3.00 1.34
N LEU A 114 12.35 -4.07 0.54
CA LEU A 114 12.79 -5.39 0.98
C LEU A 114 14.24 -5.37 1.50
N ILE A 115 15.13 -4.64 0.82
CA ILE A 115 16.52 -4.45 1.28
C ILE A 115 16.56 -3.70 2.61
N ASN A 116 15.82 -2.60 2.73
CA ASN A 116 15.77 -1.80 3.95
C ASN A 116 15.23 -2.62 5.14
N CYS A 117 14.17 -3.40 4.92
CA CYS A 117 13.61 -4.26 5.96
C CYS A 117 14.58 -5.36 6.40
N ARG A 118 15.38 -5.92 5.50
CA ARG A 118 16.40 -6.94 5.86
C ARG A 118 17.56 -6.34 6.67
N ASN A 119 17.89 -5.08 6.40
CA ASN A 119 19.01 -4.38 7.07
C ASN A 119 18.59 -3.73 8.41
N ASN A 120 17.29 -3.53 8.64
CA ASN A 120 16.76 -2.94 9.86
C ASN A 120 15.60 -3.81 10.40
N SER A 121 15.84 -4.51 11.50
CA SER A 121 14.87 -5.44 12.09
C SER A 121 13.58 -4.76 12.55
N GLU A 122 13.59 -3.47 12.87
CA GLU A 122 12.37 -2.72 13.24
C GLU A 122 11.41 -2.57 12.07
N LEU A 123 11.92 -2.67 10.83
CA LEU A 123 11.11 -2.59 9.61
C LEU A 123 10.57 -3.95 9.15
N ASN A 124 11.00 -5.07 9.77
CA ASN A 124 10.54 -6.41 9.40
C ASN A 124 9.01 -6.57 9.48
N ILE A 125 8.35 -5.75 10.29
CA ILE A 125 6.88 -5.72 10.39
C ILE A 125 6.18 -5.34 9.07
N TYR A 126 6.91 -4.78 8.10
CA TYR A 126 6.38 -4.36 6.79
C TYR A 126 6.69 -5.34 5.65
N LEU A 127 7.51 -6.37 5.89
CA LEU A 127 7.92 -7.34 4.86
C LEU A 127 6.73 -8.03 4.19
N ASP A 128 5.73 -8.41 4.96
CA ASP A 128 4.54 -9.08 4.40
C ASP A 128 3.74 -8.18 3.46
N PHE A 129 3.67 -6.88 3.74
CA PHE A 129 3.03 -5.90 2.86
C PHE A 129 3.84 -5.72 1.57
N ALA A 130 5.16 -5.59 1.67
CA ALA A 130 6.03 -5.47 0.50
C ALA A 130 5.91 -6.71 -0.40
N TYR A 131 5.99 -7.92 0.16
CA TYR A 131 5.81 -9.16 -0.59
C TYR A 131 4.41 -9.27 -1.21
N GLN A 132 3.34 -8.97 -0.45
CA GLN A 132 1.97 -9.02 -0.95
C GLN A 132 1.78 -8.12 -2.17
N HIS A 133 2.24 -6.87 -2.10
CA HIS A 133 2.05 -5.93 -3.20
C HIS A 133 2.99 -6.18 -4.37
N LEU A 134 4.22 -6.66 -4.13
CA LEU A 134 5.11 -7.11 -5.21
C LEU A 134 4.50 -8.32 -5.92
N GLY A 135 3.87 -9.25 -5.18
CA GLY A 135 3.11 -10.35 -5.76
C GLY A 135 1.98 -9.87 -6.68
N LYS A 136 1.19 -8.86 -6.24
CA LYS A 136 0.17 -8.23 -7.09
C LYS A 136 0.78 -7.59 -8.35
N CYS A 137 1.93 -6.92 -8.20
CA CYS A 137 2.66 -6.30 -9.32
C CYS A 137 3.11 -7.35 -10.35
N LYS A 138 3.62 -8.51 -9.91
CA LYS A 138 3.98 -9.62 -10.79
C LYS A 138 2.76 -10.26 -11.45
N PHE A 139 1.66 -10.40 -10.71
CA PHE A 139 0.40 -10.94 -11.22
C PHE A 139 -0.14 -10.11 -12.40
N GLU A 140 -0.20 -8.78 -12.27
CA GLU A 140 -0.65 -7.90 -13.35
C GLU A 140 0.25 -7.95 -14.60
N GLN A 141 1.50 -8.37 -14.46
CA GLN A 141 2.43 -8.60 -15.56
C GLN A 141 2.35 -10.01 -16.16
N ALA A 142 1.37 -10.82 -15.76
CA ALA A 142 1.25 -12.25 -16.10
C ALA A 142 2.48 -13.11 -15.69
N ARG A 143 3.27 -12.61 -14.73
CA ARG A 143 4.42 -13.34 -14.14
C ARG A 143 3.94 -14.17 -12.96
N TYR A 144 3.06 -15.12 -13.23
CA TYR A 144 2.26 -15.82 -12.22
C TYR A 144 3.09 -16.68 -11.26
N VAL A 145 4.16 -17.32 -11.73
CA VAL A 145 5.06 -18.13 -10.89
C VAL A 145 5.77 -17.23 -9.85
N GLU A 146 6.21 -16.05 -10.26
CA GLU A 146 6.83 -15.09 -9.35
C GLU A 146 5.79 -14.48 -8.39
N ALA A 147 4.59 -14.16 -8.90
CA ALA A 147 3.49 -13.68 -8.06
C ALA A 147 3.18 -14.67 -6.94
N LYS A 148 3.06 -15.97 -7.27
CA LYS A 148 2.83 -17.05 -6.30
C LYS A 148 3.93 -17.07 -5.24
N TYR A 149 5.20 -17.02 -5.65
CA TYR A 149 6.33 -17.00 -4.72
C TYR A 149 6.20 -15.85 -3.70
N TYR A 150 5.93 -14.63 -4.16
CA TYR A 150 5.80 -13.47 -3.28
C TYR A 150 4.58 -13.55 -2.36
N PHE A 151 3.45 -14.08 -2.82
CA PHE A 151 2.29 -14.32 -1.96
C PHE A 151 2.57 -15.39 -0.91
N GLU A 152 3.31 -16.45 -1.24
CA GLU A 152 3.73 -17.49 -0.27
C GLU A 152 4.64 -16.91 0.82
N GLU A 153 5.60 -16.03 0.44
CA GLU A 153 6.46 -15.35 1.42
C GLU A 153 5.63 -14.41 2.33
N ALA A 154 4.69 -13.65 1.76
CA ALA A 154 3.77 -12.83 2.56
C ALA A 154 2.94 -13.69 3.51
N LEU A 155 2.42 -14.83 3.05
CA LEU A 155 1.58 -15.73 3.86
C LEU A 155 2.35 -16.33 5.04
N LYS A 156 3.62 -16.72 4.85
CA LYS A 156 4.48 -17.22 5.94
C LYS A 156 4.57 -16.20 7.08
N ILE A 157 4.88 -14.93 6.74
CA ILE A 157 5.02 -13.87 7.73
C ILE A 157 3.66 -13.58 8.39
N ARG A 158 2.57 -13.48 7.62
CA ARG A 158 1.22 -13.20 8.13
C ARG A 158 0.72 -14.28 9.09
N LYS A 159 1.03 -15.55 8.81
CA LYS A 159 0.74 -16.66 9.74
C LYS A 159 1.48 -16.51 11.07
N THR A 160 2.75 -16.10 11.04
CA THR A 160 3.53 -15.86 12.27
C THR A 160 2.98 -14.68 13.07
N LYS A 161 2.45 -13.63 12.40
CA LYS A 161 1.81 -12.49 13.04
C LYS A 161 0.43 -12.80 13.60
N GLY A 162 -0.25 -13.82 13.10
CA GLY A 162 -1.60 -14.22 13.54
C GLY A 162 -2.73 -13.32 13.07
N ASP A 163 -2.51 -12.44 12.07
CA ASP A 163 -3.54 -11.56 11.52
C ASP A 163 -4.44 -12.32 10.52
N HIS A 164 -5.61 -12.74 10.99
CA HIS A 164 -6.55 -13.53 10.20
C HIS A 164 -7.05 -12.83 8.93
N SER A 165 -7.28 -11.51 8.98
CA SER A 165 -7.74 -10.74 7.82
C SER A 165 -6.68 -10.71 6.72
N LEU A 166 -5.43 -10.42 7.09
CA LEU A 166 -4.31 -10.43 6.15
C LEU A 166 -4.00 -11.82 5.60
N ILE A 167 -4.14 -12.88 6.43
CA ILE A 167 -3.99 -14.28 6.00
C ILE A 167 -5.04 -14.60 4.94
N GLN A 168 -6.31 -14.27 5.15
CA GLN A 168 -7.38 -14.54 4.18
C GLN A 168 -7.19 -13.76 2.87
N SER A 169 -6.78 -12.50 2.95
CA SER A 169 -6.45 -11.68 1.79
C SER A 169 -5.34 -12.31 0.92
N THR A 170 -4.28 -12.89 1.56
CA THR A 170 -3.21 -13.55 0.81
C THR A 170 -3.65 -14.89 0.23
N LYS A 171 -4.46 -15.67 0.97
CA LYS A 171 -5.00 -16.92 0.44
C LYS A 171 -5.85 -16.70 -0.78
N LEU A 172 -6.72 -15.66 -0.77
CA LEU A 172 -7.49 -15.26 -1.95
C LEU A 172 -6.57 -14.96 -3.14
N ALA A 173 -5.47 -14.24 -2.92
CA ALA A 173 -4.53 -13.94 -3.99
C ALA A 173 -3.84 -15.20 -4.54
N LEU A 174 -3.50 -16.16 -3.66
CA LEU A 174 -2.96 -17.47 -4.07
C LEU A 174 -3.98 -18.32 -4.85
N ASP A 175 -5.23 -18.32 -4.42
CA ASP A 175 -6.31 -19.06 -5.11
C ASP A 175 -6.55 -18.46 -6.52
N VAL A 176 -6.48 -17.14 -6.65
CA VAL A 176 -6.58 -16.48 -7.96
C VAL A 176 -5.37 -16.84 -8.83
N VAL A 177 -4.14 -16.71 -8.34
CA VAL A 177 -2.93 -17.00 -9.14
C VAL A 177 -2.86 -18.47 -9.56
N GLN A 178 -3.38 -19.38 -8.74
CA GLN A 178 -3.38 -20.81 -9.04
C GLN A 178 -4.21 -21.18 -10.28
N GLN A 179 -5.12 -20.31 -10.70
CA GLN A 179 -5.93 -20.51 -11.91
C GLN A 179 -5.17 -20.26 -13.22
N TYR A 180 -3.97 -19.68 -13.12
CA TYR A 180 -3.13 -19.26 -14.26
C TYR A 180 -1.81 -20.06 -14.38
N ILE A 181 -1.58 -21.07 -13.52
CA ILE A 181 -0.34 -21.87 -13.48
C ILE A 181 -0.68 -23.37 -13.81
#